data_0558d47fae05f4174cc3f8e1823567f5
#
_entry.id   0558d47fae05f4174cc3f8e1823567f5
#
_cell.length_a   1.000
_cell.length_b   1.000
_cell.length_c   1.000
_cell.angle_alpha   90.00
_cell.angle_beta   90.00
_cell.angle_gamma   90.00
#
_symmetry.space_group_name_H-M   'P 1'
#
loop_
_entity.id
_entity.type
_entity.pdbx_description
1 polymer ?
#
loop_
_entity_poly.entity_id
_entity_poly.type
_entity_poly.pdbx_seq_one_letter_code
_entity_poly.pdbx_strand_id
1 'polypeptide(L)'
;MRFVVLHHTGWPGRADHYDLLLQVAEGGSDDDRVLKAFASARDEFPSCGGPAEGNLLRLLPDHRRVYLKFEGPLADNRGRVQRVDEGEFALMRPLQPGLQEIHMRLSGFRLNGPFLLRCKEKGVYVLEKTLNPLHNDV
;
A
#
# COMPACT_ATOMS: atom_id res chain seq x y z
N MET A 1 -3.06 -0.03 -13.65
CA MET A 1 -3.10 0.85 -12.48
C MET A 1 -1.74 0.92 -11.82
N ARG A 2 -1.55 1.89 -10.97
CA ARG A 2 -0.23 2.15 -10.36
C ARG A 2 -0.28 1.93 -8.86
N PHE A 3 0.89 1.69 -8.25
CA PHE A 3 1.06 1.77 -6.81
C PHE A 3 2.31 2.58 -6.49
N VAL A 4 2.33 3.12 -5.28
CA VAL A 4 3.52 3.75 -4.71
C VAL A 4 3.68 3.33 -3.26
N VAL A 5 4.91 3.35 -2.77
CA VAL A 5 5.20 3.29 -1.35
C VAL A 5 5.87 4.60 -0.98
N LEU A 6 5.28 5.32 -0.04
CA LEU A 6 5.79 6.59 0.44
C LEU A 6 6.34 6.42 1.86
N HIS A 7 7.52 6.96 2.12
CA HIS A 7 8.03 7.09 3.47
C HIS A 7 7.56 8.43 4.03
N HIS A 8 6.76 8.39 5.07
CA HIS A 8 6.14 9.56 5.70
C HIS A 8 6.85 9.86 7.01
N THR A 9 7.53 10.99 7.06
CA THR A 9 8.39 11.36 8.19
C THR A 9 8.07 12.76 8.69
N GLY A 10 8.47 13.04 9.93
CA GLY A 10 8.45 14.39 10.46
C GLY A 10 7.07 14.95 10.79
N TRP A 11 6.06 14.11 10.98
CA TRP A 11 4.74 14.58 11.42
C TRP A 11 4.72 14.62 12.94
N PRO A 12 4.67 15.83 13.56
CA PRO A 12 4.68 15.92 15.02
C PRO A 12 3.53 15.13 15.63
N GLY A 13 3.86 14.34 16.65
CA GLY A 13 2.87 13.53 17.34
C GLY A 13 2.55 12.20 16.68
N ARG A 14 3.13 11.91 15.51
CA ARG A 14 2.98 10.62 14.83
C ARG A 14 4.34 10.02 14.53
N ALA A 15 4.45 8.72 14.73
CA ALA A 15 5.67 8.01 14.36
C ALA A 15 5.85 8.01 12.84
N ASP A 16 7.10 8.07 12.40
CA ASP A 16 7.43 7.87 10.98
C ASP A 16 6.92 6.50 10.55
N HIS A 17 6.45 6.40 9.32
CA HIS A 17 5.88 5.16 8.80
C HIS A 17 5.94 5.15 7.28
N TYR A 18 5.57 4.01 6.71
CA TYR A 18 5.45 3.86 5.25
C TYR A 18 3.99 3.70 4.88
N ASP A 19 3.61 4.30 3.77
CA ASP A 19 2.26 4.18 3.21
C ASP A 19 2.32 3.42 1.90
N LEU A 20 1.59 2.32 1.83
CA LEU A 20 1.37 1.59 0.58
C LEU A 20 0.07 2.09 -0.02
N LEU A 21 0.14 2.67 -1.21
CA LEU A 21 -1.00 3.26 -1.90
C LEU A 21 -1.28 2.50 -3.19
N LEU A 22 -2.51 1.98 -3.32
CA LEU A 22 -2.93 1.15 -4.46
C LEU A 22 -4.03 1.86 -5.23
N GLN A 23 -3.79 2.15 -6.51
CA GLN A 23 -4.78 2.81 -7.37
C GLN A 23 -5.84 1.79 -7.77
N VAL A 24 -7.07 2.00 -7.32
CA VAL A 24 -8.19 1.08 -7.59
C VAL A 24 -9.19 1.63 -8.60
N ALA A 25 -8.97 2.86 -9.09
CA ALA A 25 -9.77 3.47 -10.15
C ALA A 25 -8.93 4.52 -10.87
N GLU A 26 -9.31 4.85 -12.11
CA GLU A 26 -8.57 5.86 -12.88
C GLU A 26 -8.64 7.24 -12.24
N GLY A 27 -9.83 7.68 -11.91
CA GLY A 27 -10.07 9.03 -11.48
C GLY A 27 -9.98 10.02 -12.63
N GLY A 28 -10.61 11.16 -12.49
CA GLY A 28 -10.56 12.25 -13.48
C GLY A 28 -9.70 13.42 -13.02
N SER A 29 -9.28 13.45 -11.77
CA SER A 29 -8.58 14.58 -11.16
C SER A 29 -7.57 14.10 -10.14
N ASP A 30 -6.54 14.91 -9.90
CA ASP A 30 -5.54 14.66 -8.85
C ASP A 30 -6.17 14.63 -7.46
N ASP A 31 -7.36 15.23 -7.29
CA ASP A 31 -8.06 15.26 -6.00
C ASP A 31 -8.96 14.06 -5.77
N ASP A 32 -9.17 13.21 -6.77
CA ASP A 32 -10.02 12.03 -6.63
C ASP A 32 -9.38 11.03 -5.67
N ARG A 33 -10.17 10.53 -4.74
CA ARG A 33 -9.69 9.60 -3.71
C ARG A 33 -9.77 8.17 -4.22
N VAL A 34 -8.85 7.83 -5.11
CA VAL A 34 -8.83 6.54 -5.80
C VAL A 34 -7.72 5.62 -5.30
N LEU A 35 -7.00 6.00 -4.25
CA LEU A 35 -5.91 5.19 -3.72
C LEU A 35 -6.34 4.54 -2.41
N LYS A 36 -6.40 3.21 -2.37
CA LYS A 36 -6.47 2.48 -1.11
C LYS A 36 -5.14 2.65 -0.40
N ALA A 37 -5.18 2.99 0.89
CA ALA A 37 -4.00 3.38 1.64
C ALA A 37 -3.80 2.50 2.87
N PHE A 38 -2.58 2.02 3.06
CA PHE A 38 -2.23 1.15 4.17
C PHE A 38 -0.93 1.67 4.80
N ALA A 39 -0.97 2.00 6.09
CA ALA A 39 0.22 2.49 6.80
C ALA A 39 0.90 1.34 7.54
N SER A 40 2.24 1.29 7.47
CA SER A 40 2.99 0.32 8.26
C SER A 40 2.80 0.59 9.76
N ALA A 41 2.79 -0.48 10.56
CA ALA A 41 2.66 -0.36 12.00
C ALA A 41 3.92 0.20 12.65
N ARG A 42 5.05 0.11 11.95
CA ARG A 42 6.36 0.58 12.39
C ARG A 42 7.02 1.36 11.29
N ASP A 43 8.12 2.06 11.61
CA ASP A 43 8.95 2.73 10.60
C ASP A 43 9.82 1.71 9.87
N GLU A 44 9.16 0.79 9.18
CA GLU A 44 9.81 -0.27 8.41
C GLU A 44 9.11 -0.37 7.05
N PHE A 45 9.90 -0.56 6.00
CA PHE A 45 9.35 -0.76 4.66
C PHE A 45 8.43 -1.99 4.67
N PRO A 46 7.22 -1.91 4.05
CA PRO A 46 6.33 -3.06 3.97
C PRO A 46 7.03 -4.23 3.28
N SER A 47 7.16 -5.32 3.98
CA SER A 47 7.83 -6.51 3.47
C SER A 47 7.00 -7.74 3.83
N CYS A 48 7.36 -8.87 3.26
CA CYS A 48 6.68 -10.13 3.53
C CYS A 48 7.72 -11.22 3.74
N GLY A 49 7.34 -12.26 4.49
CA GLY A 49 8.24 -13.35 4.83
C GLY A 49 9.08 -13.10 6.06
N GLY A 50 8.97 -11.92 6.69
CA GLY A 50 9.64 -11.60 7.95
C GLY A 50 8.77 -11.89 9.16
N PRO A 51 9.19 -11.40 10.34
CA PRO A 51 8.36 -11.51 11.54
C PRO A 51 6.99 -10.87 11.29
N ALA A 52 5.96 -11.46 11.88
CA ALA A 52 4.58 -11.04 11.64
C ALA A 52 4.37 -9.53 11.85
N GLU A 53 5.04 -8.94 12.84
CA GLU A 53 4.88 -7.52 13.14
C GLU A 53 5.41 -6.61 12.03
N GLY A 54 6.47 -7.02 11.31
CA GLY A 54 7.00 -6.24 10.20
C GLY A 54 6.06 -6.18 9.00
N ASN A 55 5.09 -7.09 8.93
CA ASN A 55 4.16 -7.19 7.82
C ASN A 55 2.81 -6.52 8.09
N LEU A 56 2.59 -6.03 9.30
CA LEU A 56 1.30 -5.45 9.68
C LEU A 56 1.13 -4.07 9.05
N LEU A 57 -0.03 -3.88 8.46
CA LEU A 57 -0.44 -2.61 7.84
C LEU A 57 -1.81 -2.22 8.36
N ARG A 58 -2.00 -0.93 8.57
CA ARG A 58 -3.27 -0.38 9.04
C ARG A 58 -3.98 0.32 7.89
N LEU A 59 -5.24 -0.03 7.65
CA LEU A 59 -6.04 0.62 6.63
C LEU A 59 -6.30 2.07 7.02
N LEU A 60 -6.03 2.98 6.10
CA LEU A 60 -6.31 4.40 6.21
C LEU A 60 -7.47 4.77 5.28
N PRO A 61 -8.04 5.98 5.45
CA PRO A 61 -8.98 6.50 4.45
C PRO A 61 -8.32 6.57 3.08
N ASP A 62 -9.13 6.45 2.02
CA ASP A 62 -8.64 6.54 0.66
C ASP A 62 -7.90 7.85 0.43
N HIS A 63 -6.78 7.78 -0.28
CA HIS A 63 -5.93 8.94 -0.56
C HIS A 63 -6.18 9.48 -1.96
N ARG A 64 -5.82 10.75 -2.15
CA ARG A 64 -5.98 11.44 -3.42
C ARG A 64 -4.98 10.94 -4.45
N ARG A 65 -5.41 10.92 -5.71
CA ARG A 65 -4.61 10.44 -6.84
C ARG A 65 -3.26 11.15 -6.97
N VAL A 66 -3.16 12.41 -6.53
CA VAL A 66 -1.93 13.19 -6.62
C VAL A 66 -0.73 12.50 -5.97
N TYR A 67 -0.98 11.65 -4.97
CA TYR A 67 0.10 10.96 -4.26
C TYR A 67 0.78 9.87 -5.08
N LEU A 68 0.29 9.56 -6.26
CA LEU A 68 1.04 8.71 -7.19
C LEU A 68 2.32 9.39 -7.70
N LYS A 69 2.39 10.71 -7.63
CA LYS A 69 3.53 11.47 -8.16
C LYS A 69 4.06 12.54 -7.22
N PHE A 70 3.37 12.83 -6.14
CA PHE A 70 3.79 13.90 -5.22
C PHE A 70 4.89 13.42 -4.27
N GLU A 71 5.90 14.25 -4.08
CA GLU A 71 6.92 14.10 -3.04
C GLU A 71 7.14 15.49 -2.42
N GLY A 72 7.49 15.52 -1.14
CA GLY A 72 7.83 16.75 -0.48
C GLY A 72 7.01 17.01 0.77
N PRO A 73 7.04 18.25 1.28
CA PRO A 73 6.34 18.60 2.50
C PRO A 73 4.82 18.62 2.30
N LEU A 74 4.11 18.13 3.32
CA LEU A 74 2.66 18.16 3.36
C LEU A 74 2.18 19.43 4.04
N ALA A 75 0.96 19.85 3.71
CA ALA A 75 0.33 21.01 4.35
C ALA A 75 0.06 20.73 5.84
N ASP A 76 -0.15 21.79 6.60
CA ASP A 76 -0.56 21.73 8.00
C ASP A 76 0.45 21.02 8.91
N ASN A 77 1.75 21.16 8.59
CA ASN A 77 2.83 20.61 9.40
C ASN A 77 2.68 19.09 9.65
N ARG A 78 2.25 18.37 8.59
CA ARG A 78 2.07 16.92 8.67
C ARG A 78 3.29 16.14 8.18
N GLY A 79 4.48 16.76 8.22
CA GLY A 79 5.70 16.12 7.79
C GLY A 79 5.87 16.14 6.28
N ARG A 80 6.56 15.13 5.77
CA ARG A 80 6.86 15.03 4.35
C ARG A 80 6.78 13.58 3.89
N VAL A 81 6.59 13.40 2.59
CA VAL A 81 6.58 12.06 1.97
C VAL A 81 7.66 11.98 0.91
N GLN A 82 8.28 10.80 0.84
CA GLN A 82 9.28 10.46 -0.18
C GLN A 82 8.90 9.13 -0.79
N ARG A 83 8.87 9.07 -2.12
CA ARG A 83 8.57 7.82 -2.81
C ARG A 83 9.77 6.90 -2.74
N VAL A 84 9.56 5.69 -2.21
CA VAL A 84 10.63 4.70 -2.03
C VAL A 84 10.42 3.45 -2.86
N ASP A 85 9.23 3.28 -3.43
CA ASP A 85 8.94 2.26 -4.43
C ASP A 85 7.73 2.69 -5.26
N GLU A 86 7.63 2.18 -6.48
CA GLU A 86 6.50 2.46 -7.37
C GLU A 86 6.48 1.46 -8.51
N GLY A 87 5.36 1.33 -9.16
CA GLY A 87 5.23 0.47 -10.31
C GLY A 87 3.79 0.21 -10.69
N GLU A 88 3.60 -0.84 -11.47
CA GLU A 88 2.26 -1.25 -11.86
C GLU A 88 1.60 -2.08 -10.78
N PHE A 89 0.29 -1.94 -10.67
CA PHE A 89 -0.56 -2.67 -9.75
C PHE A 89 -1.70 -3.29 -10.55
N ALA A 90 -1.89 -4.59 -10.38
CA ALA A 90 -3.00 -5.31 -11.01
C ALA A 90 -3.72 -6.14 -9.95
N LEU A 91 -5.05 -6.03 -9.93
CA LEU A 91 -5.87 -6.93 -9.11
C LEU A 91 -5.92 -8.30 -9.78
N MET A 92 -5.61 -9.34 -9.01
CA MET A 92 -5.72 -10.72 -9.47
C MET A 92 -7.14 -11.26 -9.31
N ARG A 93 -7.93 -10.62 -8.46
CA ARG A 93 -9.35 -10.89 -8.21
C ARG A 93 -10.06 -9.57 -7.98
N PRO A 94 -11.36 -9.46 -8.32
CA PRO A 94 -12.11 -8.24 -8.01
C PRO A 94 -12.10 -7.93 -6.51
N LEU A 95 -12.11 -6.64 -6.16
CA LEU A 95 -12.27 -6.23 -4.77
C LEU A 95 -13.64 -6.67 -4.28
N GLN A 96 -13.68 -7.18 -3.05
CA GLN A 96 -14.91 -7.68 -2.44
C GLN A 96 -15.45 -6.70 -1.41
N PRO A 97 -16.75 -6.68 -1.16
CA PRO A 97 -17.31 -5.92 -0.05
C PRO A 97 -16.63 -6.36 1.26
N GLY A 98 -16.33 -5.39 2.14
CA GLY A 98 -15.64 -5.68 3.39
C GLY A 98 -14.13 -5.79 3.28
N LEU A 99 -13.60 -5.79 2.07
CA LEU A 99 -12.17 -5.75 1.81
C LEU A 99 -11.38 -6.73 2.68
N GLN A 100 -11.81 -8.01 2.69
CA GLN A 100 -11.13 -9.03 3.51
C GLN A 100 -9.78 -9.45 2.93
N GLU A 101 -9.69 -9.51 1.60
CA GLU A 101 -8.47 -9.91 0.90
C GLU A 101 -8.29 -9.07 -0.34
N ILE A 102 -7.04 -8.69 -0.61
CA ILE A 102 -6.66 -8.08 -1.88
C ILE A 102 -5.59 -8.97 -2.50
N HIS A 103 -5.96 -9.69 -3.54
CA HIS A 103 -5.04 -10.50 -4.34
C HIS A 103 -4.51 -9.64 -5.47
N MET A 104 -3.21 -9.43 -5.51
CA MET A 104 -2.64 -8.44 -6.42
C MET A 104 -1.27 -8.88 -6.94
N ARG A 105 -0.89 -8.26 -8.05
CA ARG A 105 0.48 -8.31 -8.54
C ARG A 105 1.04 -6.91 -8.50
N LEU A 106 2.21 -6.78 -7.92
CA LEU A 106 2.96 -5.53 -7.89
C LEU A 106 4.20 -5.68 -8.74
N SER A 107 4.49 -4.67 -9.56
CA SER A 107 5.68 -4.66 -10.42
C SER A 107 6.51 -3.43 -10.09
N GLY A 108 7.03 -3.42 -8.87
CA GLY A 108 7.87 -2.36 -8.37
C GLY A 108 9.32 -2.78 -8.29
N PHE A 109 10.14 -1.88 -7.76
CA PHE A 109 11.56 -2.13 -7.60
C PHE A 109 11.81 -3.06 -6.41
N ARG A 110 11.13 -2.83 -5.29
CA ARG A 110 11.26 -3.63 -4.07
C ARG A 110 10.11 -4.62 -3.91
N LEU A 111 8.87 -4.17 -4.14
CA LEU A 111 7.70 -5.05 -4.12
C LEU A 111 7.46 -5.54 -5.54
N ASN A 112 7.80 -6.79 -5.80
CA ASN A 112 7.71 -7.36 -7.13
C ASN A 112 7.20 -8.80 -7.05
N GLY A 113 6.06 -9.06 -7.65
CA GLY A 113 5.46 -10.39 -7.70
C GLY A 113 4.00 -10.41 -7.25
N PRO A 114 3.46 -11.61 -7.01
CA PRO A 114 2.11 -11.77 -6.49
C PRO A 114 2.10 -11.61 -4.96
N PHE A 115 1.13 -10.84 -4.48
CA PHE A 115 0.99 -10.55 -3.06
C PHE A 115 -0.47 -10.67 -2.64
N LEU A 116 -0.67 -10.91 -1.36
CA LEU A 116 -1.97 -10.92 -0.71
C LEU A 116 -1.93 -9.97 0.47
N LEU A 117 -2.87 -9.01 0.50
CA LEU A 117 -3.19 -8.26 1.70
C LEU A 117 -4.40 -8.94 2.34
N ARG A 118 -4.21 -9.51 3.51
CA ARG A 118 -5.26 -10.25 4.19
C ARG A 118 -5.63 -9.55 5.49
N CYS A 119 -6.92 -9.31 5.66
CA CYS A 119 -7.45 -8.71 6.88
C CYS A 119 -7.29 -9.68 8.04
N LYS A 120 -6.53 -9.28 9.05
CA LYS A 120 -6.31 -10.06 10.26
C LYS A 120 -7.38 -9.75 11.29
N GLU A 121 -7.68 -8.48 11.44
CA GLU A 121 -8.75 -7.97 12.28
C GLU A 121 -9.16 -6.62 11.72
N LYS A 122 -10.26 -6.03 12.20
CA LYS A 122 -10.82 -4.82 11.61
C LYS A 122 -9.73 -3.74 11.45
N GLY A 123 -9.51 -3.34 10.20
CA GLY A 123 -8.56 -2.28 9.86
C GLY A 123 -7.09 -2.69 9.91
N VAL A 124 -6.78 -3.93 10.23
CA VAL A 124 -5.39 -4.42 10.30
C VAL A 124 -5.20 -5.54 9.29
N TYR A 125 -4.15 -5.40 8.48
CA TYR A 125 -3.86 -6.30 7.37
C TYR A 125 -2.46 -6.86 7.49
N VAL A 126 -2.26 -8.04 6.93
CA VAL A 126 -0.95 -8.68 6.79
C VAL A 126 -0.62 -8.74 5.31
N LEU A 127 0.58 -8.30 4.96
CA LEU A 127 1.08 -8.41 3.59
C LEU A 127 1.87 -9.72 3.46
N GLU A 128 1.44 -10.56 2.54
CA GLU A 128 2.05 -11.86 2.29
C GLU A 128 2.44 -11.96 0.83
N LYS A 129 3.58 -12.59 0.57
CA LYS A 129 3.96 -12.95 -0.80
C LYS A 129 3.34 -14.30 -1.10
N THR A 130 2.62 -14.40 -2.21
CA THR A 130 1.94 -15.63 -2.58
C THR A 130 2.73 -16.40 -3.62
N LEU A 131 2.36 -17.67 -3.81
CA LEU A 131 2.92 -18.47 -4.89
C LEU A 131 2.33 -18.00 -6.22
N ASN A 132 3.12 -18.11 -7.27
CA ASN A 132 2.63 -17.84 -8.60
C ASN A 132 1.48 -18.82 -8.90
N PRO A 133 0.28 -18.31 -9.27
CA PRO A 133 -0.86 -19.18 -9.56
C PRO A 133 -0.57 -20.28 -10.58
N LEU A 134 0.30 -20.02 -11.56
CA LEU A 134 0.67 -21.01 -12.56
C LEU A 134 1.41 -22.21 -11.98
N HIS A 135 2.10 -22.02 -10.86
CA HIS A 135 2.79 -23.12 -10.18
C HIS A 135 1.83 -23.99 -9.39
N ASN A 136 0.68 -23.45 -8.99
CA ASN A 136 -0.30 -24.19 -8.22
C ASN A 136 -1.18 -25.09 -9.06
N ASP A 137 -1.14 -24.94 -10.36
CA ASP A 137 -1.97 -25.69 -11.30
C ASP A 137 -1.28 -26.99 -11.77
N VAL A 138 -0.13 -27.25 -11.25
CA VAL A 138 0.68 -28.41 -11.68
C VAL A 138 0.53 -29.59 -10.72
#